data_eee0b9e90275f53506407655ce4372a6
#
_entry.id   eee0b9e90275f53506407655ce4372a6
#
_cell.length_a   1.000
_cell.length_b   1.000
_cell.length_c   1.000
_cell.angle_alpha   90.00
_cell.angle_beta   90.00
_cell.angle_gamma   90.00
#
_symmetry.space_group_name_H-M   'P 1'
#
loop_
_entity.id
_entity.type
_entity.pdbx_description
1 polymer ?
#
loop_
_entity_poly.entity_id
_entity_poly.type
_entity_poly.pdbx_seq_one_letter_code
_entity_poly.pdbx_strand_id
1 'polypeptide(L)'
;SSLSTSVVTISIASPAVVTWAAHGLVAGTPVDFATTGALPTGLTAGSIYYVLAAGLGANSFQVGLYPAAAAINTSGSQSGIQTCTAQGGVVPSFSTSSGSSIVTVTLPNHGLSVGSDIVFPISTSVNGTAILGGYTVIAVADTSRFTIAASSVATATSTEPTPMNGGSFRFVYYISLGPQAAGAGYGSGVYGSGTYGFGTSPAVQTGTAITANHWTIDNWGQDVVACPESGGVYYW
;
A
#
# COMPACT_ATOMS: atom_id res chain seq x y z
N SER A 1 10.02 -16.07 2.60
CA SER A 1 9.25 -17.17 3.21
C SER A 1 8.73 -18.07 2.11
N SER A 2 8.76 -19.37 2.31
CA SER A 2 8.18 -20.33 1.37
C SER A 2 6.66 -20.16 1.34
N LEU A 3 6.07 -20.10 0.15
CA LEU A 3 4.64 -20.19 -0.06
C LEU A 3 4.16 -21.56 0.45
N SER A 4 3.15 -21.57 1.32
CA SER A 4 2.52 -22.79 1.80
C SER A 4 1.25 -23.01 1.00
N THR A 5 1.13 -24.16 0.34
CA THR A 5 -0.07 -24.55 -0.43
C THR A 5 -0.61 -25.86 0.10
N SER A 6 -1.90 -25.99 0.23
CA SER A 6 -2.55 -27.23 0.65
C SER A 6 -3.91 -27.41 0.00
N VAL A 7 -4.34 -28.65 -0.07
CA VAL A 7 -5.74 -28.99 -0.37
C VAL A 7 -6.56 -28.58 0.85
N VAL A 8 -7.68 -27.90 0.58
CA VAL A 8 -8.58 -27.39 1.62
C VAL A 8 -10.02 -27.80 1.36
N THR A 9 -10.84 -27.73 2.36
CA THR A 9 -12.30 -27.77 2.20
C THR A 9 -12.88 -26.40 2.55
N ILE A 10 -13.87 -25.98 1.78
CA ILE A 10 -14.56 -24.71 1.96
C ILE A 10 -16.03 -25.02 2.24
N SER A 11 -16.55 -24.53 3.36
CA SER A 11 -17.97 -24.72 3.67
C SER A 11 -18.84 -23.84 2.79
N ILE A 12 -20.02 -24.31 2.42
CA ILE A 12 -21.07 -23.47 1.83
C ILE A 12 -21.91 -22.95 2.98
N ALA A 13 -21.56 -21.78 3.45
CA ALA A 13 -22.10 -21.19 4.70
C ALA A 13 -21.99 -19.67 4.72
N SER A 14 -22.67 -19.07 5.68
CA SER A 14 -22.66 -17.63 5.96
C SER A 14 -22.32 -17.42 7.46
N PRO A 15 -21.04 -17.12 7.78
CA PRO A 15 -19.85 -17.03 6.92
C PRO A 15 -19.28 -18.38 6.50
N ALA A 16 -18.49 -18.38 5.42
CA ALA A 16 -17.72 -19.54 4.98
C ALA A 16 -16.54 -19.83 5.91
N VAL A 17 -16.24 -21.11 6.08
CA VAL A 17 -15.06 -21.58 6.82
C VAL A 17 -14.19 -22.40 5.88
N VAL A 18 -12.91 -22.06 5.85
CA VAL A 18 -11.87 -22.82 5.17
C VAL A 18 -11.21 -23.75 6.19
N THR A 19 -11.16 -25.04 5.89
CA THR A 19 -10.45 -26.03 6.71
C THR A 19 -9.14 -26.40 6.06
N TRP A 20 -8.06 -26.18 6.81
CA TRP A 20 -6.68 -26.50 6.47
C TRP A 20 -5.95 -26.95 7.72
N ALA A 21 -5.65 -28.23 7.83
CA ALA A 21 -5.06 -28.80 9.04
C ALA A 21 -3.67 -28.20 9.32
N ALA A 22 -3.46 -27.77 10.56
CA ALA A 22 -2.19 -27.23 11.07
C ALA A 22 -1.57 -26.14 10.16
N HIS A 23 -2.39 -25.23 9.66
CA HIS A 23 -1.97 -24.24 8.65
C HIS A 23 -0.94 -23.23 9.17
N GLY A 24 -0.88 -22.95 10.47
CA GLY A 24 0.05 -21.99 11.04
C GLY A 24 -0.11 -20.53 10.55
N LEU A 25 -1.21 -20.22 9.85
CA LEU A 25 -1.48 -18.87 9.37
C LEU A 25 -1.87 -17.94 10.52
N VAL A 26 -1.56 -16.68 10.36
CA VAL A 26 -1.95 -15.61 11.28
C VAL A 26 -2.98 -14.70 10.64
N ALA A 27 -3.71 -13.95 11.44
CA ALA A 27 -4.65 -12.94 10.93
C ALA A 27 -3.92 -11.91 10.04
N GLY A 28 -4.55 -11.56 8.92
CA GLY A 28 -3.96 -10.66 7.91
C GLY A 28 -3.07 -11.36 6.88
N THR A 29 -2.85 -12.68 6.98
CA THR A 29 -2.13 -13.42 5.94
C THR A 29 -2.92 -13.40 4.63
N PRO A 30 -2.34 -12.94 3.51
CA PRO A 30 -2.99 -13.05 2.21
C PRO A 30 -2.98 -14.49 1.71
N VAL A 31 -4.10 -14.90 1.14
CA VAL A 31 -4.29 -16.23 0.55
C VAL A 31 -5.04 -16.11 -0.77
N ASP A 32 -4.80 -17.05 -1.67
CA ASP A 32 -5.60 -17.23 -2.87
C ASP A 32 -6.11 -18.66 -2.97
N PHE A 33 -7.15 -18.85 -3.76
CA PHE A 33 -7.77 -20.15 -3.99
C PHE A 33 -7.65 -20.56 -5.46
N ALA A 34 -7.37 -21.84 -5.68
CA ALA A 34 -7.48 -22.48 -6.98
C ALA A 34 -8.36 -23.71 -6.87
N THR A 35 -8.87 -24.18 -8.01
CA THR A 35 -9.75 -25.35 -8.08
C THR A 35 -9.53 -26.11 -9.38
N THR A 36 -9.70 -27.42 -9.34
CA THR A 36 -9.77 -28.25 -10.55
C THR A 36 -11.20 -28.29 -11.14
N GLY A 37 -12.16 -27.70 -10.46
CA GLY A 37 -13.58 -27.64 -10.87
C GLY A 37 -14.14 -26.25 -10.69
N ALA A 38 -15.03 -26.05 -9.71
CA ALA A 38 -15.66 -24.77 -9.40
C ALA A 38 -15.53 -24.46 -7.90
N LEU A 39 -15.18 -23.21 -7.58
CA LEU A 39 -15.32 -22.66 -6.24
C LEU A 39 -16.79 -22.38 -5.92
N PRO A 40 -17.20 -22.36 -4.65
CA PRO A 40 -18.53 -21.90 -4.29
C PRO A 40 -18.69 -20.41 -4.63
N THR A 41 -19.92 -20.00 -4.92
CA THR A 41 -20.25 -18.59 -5.15
C THR A 41 -19.85 -17.76 -3.93
N GLY A 42 -19.16 -16.63 -4.17
CA GLY A 42 -18.57 -15.76 -3.15
C GLY A 42 -17.05 -15.78 -3.14
N LEU A 43 -16.43 -16.78 -3.81
CA LEU A 43 -14.98 -16.85 -3.99
C LEU A 43 -14.63 -16.94 -5.48
N THR A 44 -13.56 -16.24 -5.86
CA THR A 44 -13.02 -16.21 -7.23
C THR A 44 -11.59 -16.76 -7.23
N ALA A 45 -11.31 -17.67 -8.13
CA ALA A 45 -9.97 -18.27 -8.26
C ALA A 45 -8.92 -17.21 -8.63
N GLY A 46 -7.76 -17.27 -7.96
CA GLY A 46 -6.66 -16.33 -8.18
C GLY A 46 -6.84 -14.93 -7.57
N SER A 47 -8.01 -14.63 -6.96
CA SER A 47 -8.20 -13.40 -6.18
C SER A 47 -7.56 -13.52 -4.82
N ILE A 48 -7.00 -12.39 -4.33
CA ILE A 48 -6.40 -12.33 -3.01
C ILE A 48 -7.46 -12.07 -1.95
N TYR A 49 -7.46 -12.92 -0.94
CA TYR A 49 -8.25 -12.80 0.29
C TYR A 49 -7.32 -12.73 1.49
N TYR A 50 -7.84 -12.32 2.62
CA TYR A 50 -7.07 -12.17 3.85
C TYR A 50 -7.66 -13.01 4.97
N VAL A 51 -6.83 -13.75 5.67
CA VAL A 51 -7.21 -14.52 6.87
C VAL A 51 -7.71 -13.54 7.93
N LEU A 52 -8.93 -13.74 8.41
CA LEU A 52 -9.54 -12.89 9.43
C LEU A 52 -9.13 -13.37 10.83
N ALA A 53 -9.05 -12.44 11.79
CA ALA A 53 -8.86 -12.78 13.20
C ALA A 53 -10.09 -13.53 13.78
N ALA A 54 -11.30 -13.17 13.34
CA ALA A 54 -12.52 -13.86 13.69
C ALA A 54 -12.55 -15.24 13.04
N GLY A 55 -12.85 -16.29 13.82
CA GLY A 55 -12.92 -17.67 13.33
C GLY A 55 -11.58 -18.31 13.00
N LEU A 56 -10.45 -17.68 13.36
CA LEU A 56 -9.12 -18.25 13.20
C LEU A 56 -8.84 -19.29 14.29
N GLY A 57 -8.62 -20.52 13.88
CA GLY A 57 -8.22 -21.65 14.72
C GLY A 57 -6.97 -22.33 14.19
N ALA A 58 -6.53 -23.42 14.81
CA ALA A 58 -5.35 -24.16 14.40
C ALA A 58 -5.53 -24.88 13.05
N ASN A 59 -6.77 -25.23 12.70
CA ASN A 59 -7.09 -26.04 11.51
C ASN A 59 -8.14 -25.40 10.61
N SER A 60 -8.60 -24.20 10.92
CA SER A 60 -9.63 -23.52 10.14
C SER A 60 -9.54 -22.01 10.28
N PHE A 61 -10.02 -21.30 9.28
CA PHE A 61 -10.08 -19.84 9.28
C PHE A 61 -11.22 -19.33 8.40
N GLN A 62 -11.54 -18.08 8.55
CA GLN A 62 -12.42 -17.33 7.67
C GLN A 62 -11.59 -16.33 6.86
N VAL A 63 -12.12 -15.93 5.71
CA VAL A 63 -11.44 -14.96 4.83
C VAL A 63 -12.33 -13.76 4.52
N GLY A 64 -11.70 -12.64 4.26
CA GLY A 64 -12.34 -11.40 3.84
C GLY A 64 -11.54 -10.70 2.74
N LEU A 65 -12.10 -9.67 2.13
CA LEU A 65 -11.46 -8.88 1.06
C LEU A 65 -10.28 -8.03 1.58
N TYR A 66 -10.21 -7.78 2.88
CA TYR A 66 -9.11 -7.12 3.59
C TYR A 66 -9.11 -7.58 5.06
N PRO A 67 -8.04 -7.38 5.84
CA PRO A 67 -7.88 -8.00 7.17
C PRO A 67 -8.97 -7.70 8.19
N ALA A 68 -9.65 -6.55 8.07
CA ALA A 68 -10.76 -6.16 8.95
C ALA A 68 -12.13 -6.22 8.25
N ALA A 69 -12.22 -6.91 7.11
CA ALA A 69 -13.49 -7.06 6.38
C ALA A 69 -14.46 -7.97 7.11
N ALA A 70 -15.73 -7.91 6.71
CA ALA A 70 -16.67 -8.97 7.02
C ALA A 70 -16.21 -10.28 6.36
N ALA A 71 -16.47 -11.41 7.02
CA ALA A 71 -16.18 -12.71 6.47
C ALA A 71 -17.04 -12.98 5.23
N ILE A 72 -16.43 -13.59 4.22
CA ILE A 72 -17.11 -13.93 2.97
C ILE A 72 -18.13 -15.02 3.23
N ASN A 73 -19.32 -14.82 2.68
CA ASN A 73 -20.37 -15.81 2.64
C ASN A 73 -20.27 -16.59 1.33
N THR A 74 -20.49 -17.89 1.40
CA THR A 74 -20.54 -18.75 0.21
C THR A 74 -21.91 -19.36 0.02
N SER A 75 -22.26 -19.61 -1.23
CA SER A 75 -23.53 -20.23 -1.62
C SER A 75 -23.35 -21.09 -2.87
N GLY A 76 -24.42 -21.67 -3.35
CA GLY A 76 -24.43 -22.47 -4.57
C GLY A 76 -23.83 -23.85 -4.38
N SER A 77 -22.99 -24.28 -5.33
CA SER A 77 -22.30 -25.58 -5.31
C SER A 77 -20.83 -25.40 -5.63
N GLN A 78 -20.02 -26.36 -5.23
CA GLN A 78 -18.59 -26.43 -5.57
C GLN A 78 -18.27 -27.83 -6.11
N SER A 79 -17.18 -27.93 -6.87
CA SER A 79 -16.75 -29.20 -7.44
C SER A 79 -15.22 -29.23 -7.59
N GLY A 80 -14.69 -30.43 -7.76
CA GLY A 80 -13.24 -30.64 -7.90
C GLY A 80 -12.51 -30.50 -6.57
N ILE A 81 -11.17 -30.36 -6.68
CA ILE A 81 -10.26 -30.22 -5.54
C ILE A 81 -9.98 -28.73 -5.36
N GLN A 82 -10.22 -28.22 -4.15
CA GLN A 82 -9.92 -26.86 -3.77
C GLN A 82 -8.52 -26.79 -3.16
N THR A 83 -7.72 -25.87 -3.60
CA THR A 83 -6.39 -25.58 -3.02
C THR A 83 -6.35 -24.14 -2.53
N CYS A 84 -5.64 -23.94 -1.42
CA CYS A 84 -5.37 -22.61 -0.88
C CYS A 84 -3.86 -22.42 -0.79
N THR A 85 -3.38 -21.29 -1.27
CA THR A 85 -1.96 -20.89 -1.21
C THR A 85 -1.83 -19.67 -0.31
N ALA A 86 -1.01 -19.77 0.73
CA ALA A 86 -0.64 -18.64 1.54
C ALA A 86 0.44 -17.82 0.81
N GLN A 87 0.16 -16.56 0.56
CA GLN A 87 1.09 -15.66 -0.14
C GLN A 87 2.19 -15.20 0.82
N GLY A 88 3.45 -15.35 0.40
CA GLY A 88 4.62 -15.06 1.24
C GLY A 88 4.96 -13.58 1.38
N GLY A 89 4.21 -12.70 0.80
CA GLY A 89 4.40 -11.26 0.84
C GLY A 89 3.07 -10.52 0.78
N VAL A 90 3.09 -9.27 1.23
CA VAL A 90 1.94 -8.39 1.09
C VAL A 90 1.92 -7.86 -0.34
N VAL A 91 0.89 -8.19 -1.10
CA VAL A 91 0.64 -7.66 -2.44
C VAL A 91 -0.45 -6.59 -2.32
N PRO A 92 -0.17 -5.32 -2.67
CA PRO A 92 -1.22 -4.31 -2.74
C PRO A 92 -2.31 -4.72 -3.71
N SER A 93 -3.55 -4.41 -3.38
CA SER A 93 -4.69 -4.60 -4.29
C SER A 93 -5.50 -3.31 -4.41
N PHE A 94 -6.21 -3.16 -5.51
CA PHE A 94 -6.87 -1.94 -5.91
C PHE A 94 -8.37 -2.16 -6.10
N SER A 95 -9.17 -1.25 -5.58
CA SER A 95 -10.62 -1.22 -5.80
C SER A 95 -11.04 0.17 -6.26
N THR A 96 -12.01 0.20 -7.17
CA THR A 96 -12.53 1.41 -7.80
C THR A 96 -14.04 1.52 -7.66
N SER A 97 -14.55 2.74 -7.79
CA SER A 97 -15.98 3.02 -7.98
C SER A 97 -16.20 3.61 -9.36
N SER A 98 -17.25 3.19 -10.05
CA SER A 98 -17.59 3.70 -11.38
C SER A 98 -17.72 5.23 -11.39
N GLY A 99 -17.10 5.88 -12.35
CA GLY A 99 -17.10 7.33 -12.50
C GLY A 99 -16.17 8.08 -11.53
N SER A 100 -15.39 7.38 -10.71
CA SER A 100 -14.43 7.97 -9.77
C SER A 100 -12.99 7.76 -10.21
N SER A 101 -12.14 8.76 -10.00
CA SER A 101 -10.67 8.62 -10.09
C SER A 101 -10.03 8.20 -8.78
N ILE A 102 -10.82 8.14 -7.70
CA ILE A 102 -10.30 7.68 -6.41
C ILE A 102 -10.21 6.16 -6.40
N VAL A 103 -9.01 5.67 -6.13
CA VAL A 103 -8.71 4.24 -6.01
C VAL A 103 -8.41 3.90 -4.57
N THR A 104 -9.11 2.92 -4.03
CA THR A 104 -8.80 2.36 -2.71
C THR A 104 -7.70 1.33 -2.86
N VAL A 105 -6.61 1.51 -2.14
CA VAL A 105 -5.50 0.57 -2.05
C VAL A 105 -5.63 -0.21 -0.76
N THR A 106 -5.64 -1.53 -0.87
CA THR A 106 -5.58 -2.45 0.28
C THR A 106 -4.14 -2.93 0.42
N LEU A 107 -3.51 -2.58 1.52
CA LEU A 107 -2.13 -2.91 1.86
C LEU A 107 -2.03 -3.07 3.39
N PRO A 108 -2.08 -4.29 3.93
CA PRO A 108 -2.08 -4.53 5.37
C PRO A 108 -0.86 -3.93 6.08
N ASN A 109 -1.10 -3.30 7.23
CA ASN A 109 -0.08 -2.68 8.07
C ASN A 109 0.82 -1.68 7.32
N HIS A 110 0.23 -0.89 6.44
CA HIS A 110 0.97 0.02 5.56
C HIS A 110 1.70 1.16 6.29
N GLY A 111 1.26 1.55 7.48
CA GLY A 111 1.93 2.60 8.27
C GLY A 111 1.95 4.00 7.63
N LEU A 112 1.19 4.20 6.53
CA LEU A 112 1.13 5.47 5.82
C LEU A 112 0.17 6.45 6.49
N SER A 113 0.45 7.74 6.29
CA SER A 113 -0.42 8.86 6.65
C SER A 113 -0.86 9.61 5.40
N VAL A 114 -1.86 10.46 5.52
CA VAL A 114 -2.23 11.41 4.45
C VAL A 114 -1.00 12.25 4.10
N GLY A 115 -0.72 12.38 2.81
CA GLY A 115 0.47 13.06 2.29
C GLY A 115 1.71 12.16 2.14
N SER A 116 1.67 10.90 2.56
CA SER A 116 2.75 9.93 2.28
C SER A 116 2.77 9.57 0.79
N ASP A 117 3.95 9.30 0.25
CA ASP A 117 4.11 8.90 -1.14
C ASP A 117 4.42 7.41 -1.27
N ILE A 118 3.85 6.80 -2.28
CA ILE A 118 4.05 5.39 -2.64
C ILE A 118 4.25 5.26 -4.16
N VAL A 119 5.11 4.35 -4.58
CA VAL A 119 5.38 4.09 -5.99
C VAL A 119 5.00 2.66 -6.36
N PHE A 120 4.17 2.52 -7.38
CA PHE A 120 3.83 1.25 -8.02
C PHE A 120 4.62 1.13 -9.33
N PRO A 121 5.68 0.31 -9.38
CA PRO A 121 6.61 0.30 -10.52
C PRO A 121 6.09 -0.47 -11.73
N ILE A 122 5.04 -1.27 -11.57
CA ILE A 122 4.46 -2.10 -12.63
C ILE A 122 3.00 -1.71 -12.83
N SER A 123 2.63 -1.45 -14.08
CA SER A 123 1.27 -1.08 -14.44
C SER A 123 0.26 -2.16 -14.08
N THR A 124 -0.74 -1.78 -13.31
CA THR A 124 -1.91 -2.62 -13.04
C THR A 124 -3.15 -1.92 -13.55
N SER A 125 -3.88 -2.56 -14.44
CA SER A 125 -5.13 -2.03 -14.96
C SER A 125 -6.29 -2.46 -14.08
N VAL A 126 -7.10 -1.51 -13.64
CA VAL A 126 -8.28 -1.74 -12.79
C VAL A 126 -9.45 -0.98 -13.37
N ASN A 127 -10.44 -1.68 -13.91
CA ASN A 127 -11.66 -1.08 -14.46
C ASN A 127 -11.40 0.13 -15.39
N GLY A 128 -10.46 -0.02 -16.34
CA GLY A 128 -10.13 1.01 -17.31
C GLY A 128 -9.16 2.11 -16.81
N THR A 129 -8.75 2.04 -15.56
CA THR A 129 -7.72 2.93 -14.99
C THR A 129 -6.41 2.17 -14.84
N ALA A 130 -5.28 2.79 -15.19
CA ALA A 130 -3.94 2.23 -15.01
C ALA A 130 -3.28 2.85 -13.78
N ILE A 131 -2.84 1.99 -12.86
CA ILE A 131 -2.07 2.38 -11.68
C ILE A 131 -0.60 2.11 -11.96
N LEU A 132 0.19 3.18 -12.12
CA LEU A 132 1.62 3.13 -12.42
C LEU A 132 2.31 4.41 -11.93
N GLY A 133 3.48 4.27 -11.34
CA GLY A 133 4.29 5.41 -10.89
C GLY A 133 3.98 5.87 -9.47
N GLY A 134 4.27 7.13 -9.19
CA GLY A 134 4.13 7.73 -7.87
C GLY A 134 2.73 8.25 -7.58
N TYR A 135 2.28 8.03 -6.36
CA TYR A 135 0.99 8.53 -5.86
C TYR A 135 1.15 9.06 -4.44
N THR A 136 0.42 10.12 -4.15
CA THR A 136 0.31 10.64 -2.78
C THR A 136 -0.97 10.08 -2.15
N VAL A 137 -0.87 9.65 -0.91
CA VAL A 137 -2.01 9.18 -0.10
C VAL A 137 -2.93 10.36 0.21
N ILE A 138 -4.20 10.28 -0.23
CA ILE A 138 -5.20 11.34 -0.03
C ILE A 138 -6.05 11.12 1.22
N ALA A 139 -6.33 9.88 1.57
CA ALA A 139 -7.03 9.53 2.78
C ALA A 139 -6.58 8.16 3.29
N VAL A 140 -6.63 7.96 4.60
CA VAL A 140 -6.36 6.68 5.27
C VAL A 140 -7.63 6.23 5.94
N ALA A 141 -8.18 5.10 5.53
CA ALA A 141 -9.41 4.56 6.09
C ALA A 141 -9.12 3.77 7.38
N ASP A 142 -8.06 2.98 7.37
CA ASP A 142 -7.60 2.17 8.51
C ASP A 142 -6.14 1.71 8.28
N THR A 143 -5.62 0.84 9.13
CA THR A 143 -4.26 0.30 9.03
C THR A 143 -4.00 -0.56 7.79
N SER A 144 -5.03 -0.90 7.04
CA SER A 144 -4.97 -1.79 5.88
C SER A 144 -5.43 -1.12 4.59
N ARG A 145 -6.02 0.08 4.63
CA ARG A 145 -6.59 0.73 3.47
C ARG A 145 -6.32 2.23 3.45
N PHE A 146 -5.95 2.70 2.29
CA PHE A 146 -5.81 4.12 1.98
C PHE A 146 -6.30 4.41 0.55
N THR A 147 -6.39 5.66 0.17
CA THR A 147 -6.83 6.07 -1.15
C THR A 147 -5.78 6.90 -1.86
N ILE A 148 -5.76 6.76 -3.18
CA ILE A 148 -4.93 7.55 -4.11
C ILE A 148 -5.82 8.11 -5.22
N ALA A 149 -5.36 9.14 -5.94
CA ALA A 149 -6.03 9.66 -7.12
C ALA A 149 -5.35 9.11 -8.38
N ALA A 150 -6.09 8.37 -9.19
CA ALA A 150 -5.64 7.94 -10.51
C ALA A 150 -5.79 9.06 -11.54
N SER A 151 -5.10 8.94 -12.67
CA SER A 151 -5.14 9.91 -13.77
C SER A 151 -6.43 9.85 -14.60
N SER A 152 -7.21 8.79 -14.47
CA SER A 152 -8.47 8.58 -15.18
C SER A 152 -9.56 8.06 -14.25
N VAL A 153 -10.81 8.26 -14.64
CA VAL A 153 -11.96 7.72 -13.92
C VAL A 153 -12.15 6.24 -14.26
N ALA A 154 -12.55 5.45 -13.26
CA ALA A 154 -12.86 4.05 -13.47
C ALA A 154 -14.22 3.87 -14.19
N THR A 155 -14.26 2.91 -15.09
CA THR A 155 -15.47 2.59 -15.87
C THR A 155 -16.46 1.69 -15.13
N ALA A 156 -16.01 1.04 -14.04
CA ALA A 156 -16.83 0.15 -13.24
C ALA A 156 -16.47 0.21 -11.76
N THR A 157 -17.38 -0.25 -10.91
CA THR A 157 -17.13 -0.50 -9.49
C THR A 157 -16.55 -1.90 -9.31
N SER A 158 -15.46 -2.03 -8.56
CA SER A 158 -14.86 -3.33 -8.26
C SER A 158 -15.79 -4.14 -7.36
N THR A 159 -16.08 -5.37 -7.73
CA THR A 159 -16.72 -6.36 -6.86
C THR A 159 -15.70 -7.01 -5.93
N GLU A 160 -14.48 -7.16 -6.43
CA GLU A 160 -13.33 -7.66 -5.69
C GLU A 160 -12.09 -6.78 -5.97
N PRO A 161 -11.14 -6.68 -5.01
CA PRO A 161 -9.88 -5.96 -5.26
C PRO A 161 -9.04 -6.65 -6.32
N THR A 162 -8.48 -5.88 -7.24
CA THR A 162 -7.52 -6.36 -8.25
C THR A 162 -6.11 -6.33 -7.67
N PRO A 163 -5.40 -7.46 -7.56
CA PRO A 163 -4.03 -7.47 -7.06
C PRO A 163 -3.08 -6.75 -8.02
N MET A 164 -2.04 -6.14 -7.48
CA MET A 164 -0.96 -5.55 -8.27
C MET A 164 -0.29 -6.62 -9.15
N ASN A 165 0.03 -6.28 -10.40
CA ASN A 165 0.58 -7.20 -11.42
C ASN A 165 2.01 -7.71 -11.12
N GLY A 166 2.39 -7.83 -9.87
CA GLY A 166 3.72 -8.26 -9.46
C GLY A 166 4.68 -7.09 -9.24
N GLY A 167 5.97 -7.41 -9.11
CA GLY A 167 6.98 -6.42 -8.74
C GLY A 167 6.91 -6.00 -7.26
N SER A 168 7.80 -5.12 -6.88
CA SER A 168 7.85 -4.55 -5.53
C SER A 168 7.31 -3.13 -5.58
N PHE A 169 6.36 -2.81 -4.72
CA PHE A 169 5.99 -1.42 -4.48
C PHE A 169 7.05 -0.74 -3.61
N ARG A 170 7.10 0.59 -3.64
CA ARG A 170 8.08 1.38 -2.89
C ARG A 170 7.37 2.48 -2.10
N PHE A 171 7.79 2.63 -0.85
CA PHE A 171 7.48 3.82 -0.07
C PHE A 171 8.54 4.88 -0.34
N VAL A 172 8.11 6.12 -0.48
CA VAL A 172 9.01 7.26 -0.59
C VAL A 172 9.04 7.96 0.76
N TYR A 173 10.22 8.00 1.37
CA TYR A 173 10.45 8.73 2.60
C TYR A 173 11.27 9.96 2.29
N TYR A 174 10.75 11.11 2.66
CA TYR A 174 11.51 12.35 2.61
C TYR A 174 12.30 12.49 3.91
N ILE A 175 13.62 12.35 3.81
CA ILE A 175 14.52 12.59 4.93
C ILE A 175 14.91 14.06 4.89
N SER A 176 14.36 14.83 5.81
CA SER A 176 14.75 16.22 6.02
C SER A 176 16.00 16.28 6.90
N LEU A 177 17.07 16.85 6.39
CA LEU A 177 18.30 17.12 7.14
C LEU A 177 18.23 18.46 7.90
N GLY A 178 17.05 18.92 8.25
CA GLY A 178 16.84 20.18 8.96
C GLY A 178 15.36 20.56 9.03
N PRO A 179 15.03 21.75 9.53
CA PRO A 179 13.68 22.25 9.55
C PRO A 179 13.11 22.30 8.13
N GLN A 180 11.98 21.66 7.91
CA GLN A 180 11.37 21.47 6.58
C GLN A 180 10.82 22.77 5.96
N ALA A 181 10.84 23.87 6.67
CA ALA A 181 10.38 25.15 6.15
C ALA A 181 11.43 26.22 6.41
N ALA A 182 11.69 27.05 5.41
CA ALA A 182 12.35 28.31 5.60
C ALA A 182 11.59 29.10 6.68
N GLY A 183 12.23 29.38 7.81
CA GLY A 183 11.63 30.12 8.91
C GLY A 183 11.46 29.38 10.24
N ALA A 184 11.75 28.08 10.31
CA ALA A 184 11.56 27.29 11.53
C ALA A 184 12.85 26.80 12.19
N GLY A 185 14.00 27.36 11.94
CA GLY A 185 15.28 26.95 12.52
C GLY A 185 16.28 28.07 12.61
N TYR A 186 17.38 27.80 13.32
CA TYR A 186 18.51 28.71 13.44
C TYR A 186 19.09 29.02 12.06
N GLY A 187 19.06 30.28 11.65
CA GLY A 187 19.56 30.71 10.34
C GLY A 187 18.54 30.70 9.20
N SER A 188 17.29 30.35 9.44
CA SER A 188 16.25 30.29 8.41
C SER A 188 15.37 31.55 8.30
N GLY A 189 15.93 32.71 8.53
CA GLY A 189 15.22 33.99 8.42
C GLY A 189 16.19 35.16 8.47
N VAL A 190 15.64 36.38 8.37
CA VAL A 190 16.47 37.60 8.54
C VAL A 190 17.09 37.55 9.92
N TYR A 191 18.43 37.71 10.01
CA TYR A 191 19.18 37.74 11.25
C TYR A 191 18.57 38.79 12.22
N GLY A 192 18.18 38.33 13.40
CA GLY A 192 17.58 39.20 14.42
C GLY A 192 16.04 39.26 14.40
N SER A 193 15.35 38.57 13.49
CA SER A 193 13.90 38.47 13.51
C SER A 193 13.47 37.17 14.20
N GLY A 194 13.01 37.24 15.43
CA GLY A 194 12.48 36.12 16.20
C GLY A 194 13.08 35.98 17.58
N THR A 195 12.42 35.22 18.44
CA THR A 195 12.86 34.94 19.79
C THR A 195 13.90 33.82 19.76
N TYR A 196 15.10 34.06 20.26
CA TYR A 196 16.17 33.05 20.38
C TYR A 196 15.65 31.82 21.14
N GLY A 197 15.75 30.63 20.53
CA GLY A 197 15.51 29.36 21.19
C GLY A 197 14.09 28.82 21.20
N PHE A 198 13.12 29.54 20.66
CA PHE A 198 11.77 29.04 20.47
C PHE A 198 11.44 29.05 18.98
N GLY A 199 11.58 27.89 18.34
CA GLY A 199 10.94 27.66 17.05
C GLY A 199 9.43 27.89 17.24
N THR A 200 8.84 28.80 16.47
CA THR A 200 7.38 28.83 16.36
C THR A 200 6.94 27.44 15.96
N SER A 201 6.03 26.86 16.75
CA SER A 201 5.39 25.60 16.38
C SER A 201 4.96 25.67 14.91
N PRO A 202 5.37 24.74 14.06
CA PRO A 202 5.06 24.79 12.64
C PRO A 202 3.55 24.53 12.45
N ALA A 203 2.78 25.58 12.51
CA ALA A 203 1.45 25.57 11.95
C ALA A 203 1.64 25.65 10.43
N VAL A 204 1.42 24.54 9.75
CA VAL A 204 1.47 24.38 8.29
C VAL A 204 2.85 24.71 7.68
N GLN A 205 3.56 23.67 7.35
CA GLN A 205 4.81 23.77 6.57
C GLN A 205 4.46 24.09 5.12
N THR A 206 4.64 25.33 4.71
CA THR A 206 4.44 25.79 3.31
C THR A 206 5.75 25.80 2.50
N GLY A 207 6.80 25.14 2.98
CA GLY A 207 8.09 25.07 2.29
C GLY A 207 8.18 23.89 1.33
N THR A 208 9.03 24.02 0.31
CA THR A 208 9.39 22.89 -0.56
C THR A 208 10.18 21.87 0.26
N ALA A 209 9.78 20.60 0.21
CA ALA A 209 10.53 19.52 0.84
C ALA A 209 11.97 19.49 0.33
N ILE A 210 12.93 19.45 1.24
CA ILE A 210 14.33 19.27 0.88
C ILE A 210 14.55 17.79 0.63
N THR A 211 14.72 17.43 -0.63
CA THR A 211 15.14 16.08 -1.01
C THR A 211 16.64 15.95 -0.84
N ALA A 212 17.09 14.84 -0.23
CA ALA A 212 18.51 14.52 -0.19
C ALA A 212 18.95 14.14 -1.62
N ASN A 213 19.77 14.98 -2.23
CA ASN A 213 20.36 14.73 -3.53
C ASN A 213 21.82 14.33 -3.39
N HIS A 214 22.34 13.58 -4.37
CA HIS A 214 23.76 13.40 -4.50
C HIS A 214 24.42 14.74 -4.88
N TRP A 215 25.45 15.11 -4.15
CA TRP A 215 26.24 16.30 -4.42
C TRP A 215 27.63 15.90 -4.86
N THR A 216 28.08 16.47 -5.97
CA THR A 216 29.50 16.45 -6.32
C THR A 216 30.10 17.74 -5.81
N ILE A 217 31.13 17.65 -4.97
CA ILE A 217 31.81 18.78 -4.35
C ILE A 217 33.29 18.71 -4.71
N ASP A 218 33.84 19.81 -5.23
CA ASP A 218 35.25 19.91 -5.57
C ASP A 218 35.74 21.31 -5.25
N ASN A 219 37.07 21.47 -5.15
CA ASN A 219 37.72 22.74 -4.90
C ASN A 219 38.11 23.43 -6.22
N TRP A 220 37.82 24.72 -6.33
CA TRP A 220 38.25 25.58 -7.40
C TRP A 220 39.11 26.70 -6.83
N GLY A 221 40.42 26.44 -6.66
CA GLY A 221 41.32 27.37 -5.97
C GLY A 221 41.02 27.45 -4.48
N GLN A 222 40.56 28.59 -3.98
CA GLN A 222 40.14 28.78 -2.59
C GLN A 222 38.61 28.62 -2.39
N ASP A 223 37.87 28.46 -3.47
CA ASP A 223 36.42 28.36 -3.46
C ASP A 223 35.98 26.89 -3.53
N VAL A 224 34.79 26.61 -3.01
CA VAL A 224 34.16 25.31 -3.10
C VAL A 224 33.08 25.36 -4.18
N VAL A 225 33.16 24.44 -5.12
CA VAL A 225 32.12 24.24 -6.14
C VAL A 225 31.29 23.00 -5.79
N ALA A 226 29.98 23.14 -5.77
CA ALA A 226 29.06 22.05 -5.50
C ALA A 226 27.96 21.99 -6.55
N CYS A 227 27.65 20.76 -7.01
CA CYS A 227 26.61 20.51 -7.98
C CYS A 227 25.71 19.36 -7.47
N PRO A 228 24.42 19.60 -7.18
CA PRO A 228 23.49 18.52 -6.93
C PRO A 228 23.15 17.81 -8.23
N GLU A 229 22.87 16.52 -8.16
CA GLU A 229 22.34 15.76 -9.31
C GLU A 229 21.05 16.42 -9.80
N SER A 230 21.01 16.79 -11.07
CA SER A 230 19.91 17.51 -11.71
C SER A 230 19.67 18.95 -11.23
N GLY A 231 20.67 19.60 -10.62
CA GLY A 231 20.60 20.99 -10.15
C GLY A 231 21.60 21.94 -10.83
N GLY A 232 21.60 23.19 -10.39
CA GLY A 232 22.60 24.20 -10.82
C GLY A 232 23.96 23.98 -10.14
N VAL A 233 25.00 24.62 -10.71
CA VAL A 233 26.32 24.67 -10.09
C VAL A 233 26.34 25.82 -9.10
N TYR A 234 26.74 25.55 -7.88
CA TYR A 234 26.90 26.55 -6.81
C TYR A 234 28.38 26.68 -6.45
N TYR A 235 28.81 27.88 -6.07
CA TYR A 235 30.15 28.08 -5.55
C TYR A 235 30.12 29.02 -4.34
N TRP A 236 31.05 28.84 -3.40
CA TRP A 236 31.25 29.62 -2.20
C TRP A 236 32.72 30.00 -2.02
#